data_2304435732f029ee9eb0bdc47ade4db7
#
_entry.id   2304435732f029ee9eb0bdc47ade4db7
#
_cell.length_a   1.000
_cell.length_b   1.000
_cell.length_c   1.000
_cell.angle_alpha   90.00
_cell.angle_beta   90.00
_cell.angle_gamma   90.00
#
_symmetry.space_group_name_H-M   'P 1'
#
loop_
_entity.id
_entity.type
_entity.pdbx_description
1 polymer ?
#
loop_
_entity_poly.entity_id
_entity_poly.type
_entity_poly.pdbx_seq_one_letter_code
_entity_poly.pdbx_strand_id
1 'polypeptide(L)'
;MKRVVITGVGALSPLGHDWSTVRARLKEERNVVQYLTAWDGYEGLNTRMGAPVAPFELPAHYNRKATRSMGRVAVMGVRASELALIDAGLLGDPLLSSGRLGISYGSSVGSPAAIGDFGNMISHKTTEGITANTYIKMMSHTAAVDIGVFFGITG
;
A
#
# COMPACT_ATOMS: atom_id res chain seq x y z
N MET A 1 -16.36 -24.22 -19.68
CA MET A 1 -15.37 -23.58 -18.79
C MET A 1 -15.68 -22.10 -18.71
N LYS A 2 -15.80 -21.49 -17.51
CA LYS A 2 -16.02 -20.05 -17.39
C LYS A 2 -14.71 -19.33 -17.67
N ARG A 3 -14.72 -18.28 -18.50
CA ARG A 3 -13.55 -17.44 -18.76
C ARG A 3 -13.39 -16.44 -17.60
N VAL A 4 -12.15 -16.24 -17.16
CA VAL A 4 -11.77 -15.20 -16.20
C VAL A 4 -11.02 -14.11 -16.96
N VAL A 5 -11.35 -12.86 -16.71
CA VAL A 5 -10.76 -11.69 -17.36
C VAL A 5 -10.32 -10.67 -16.33
N ILE A 6 -9.30 -9.87 -16.68
CA ILE A 6 -8.89 -8.69 -15.93
C ILE A 6 -9.72 -7.52 -16.48
N THR A 7 -10.43 -6.80 -15.60
CA THR A 7 -11.31 -5.69 -15.99
C THR A 7 -10.72 -4.32 -15.67
N GLY A 8 -9.76 -4.23 -14.76
CA GLY A 8 -9.08 -3.00 -14.43
C GLY A 8 -7.76 -3.24 -13.73
N VAL A 9 -6.85 -2.30 -13.86
CA VAL A 9 -5.49 -2.35 -13.29
C VAL A 9 -5.16 -1.02 -12.62
N GLY A 10 -4.54 -1.10 -11.43
CA GLY A 10 -4.03 0.07 -10.72
C GLY A 10 -2.73 -0.27 -10.00
N ALA A 11 -1.78 0.63 -10.03
CA ALA A 11 -0.49 0.41 -9.38
C ALA A 11 0.12 1.72 -8.85
N LEU A 12 0.87 1.58 -7.77
CA LEU A 12 1.84 2.58 -7.30
C LEU A 12 3.21 1.94 -7.34
N SER A 13 4.08 2.43 -8.19
CA SER A 13 5.39 1.85 -8.39
C SER A 13 6.48 2.91 -8.44
N PRO A 14 7.75 2.53 -8.25
CA PRO A 14 8.88 3.45 -8.46
C PRO A 14 8.96 4.01 -9.89
N LEU A 15 8.42 3.28 -10.87
CA LEU A 15 8.38 3.73 -12.26
C LEU A 15 7.28 4.76 -12.53
N GLY A 16 6.24 4.83 -11.71
CA GLY A 16 5.11 5.74 -11.87
C GLY A 16 3.83 5.20 -11.27
N HIS A 17 2.78 6.00 -11.33
CA HIS A 17 1.47 5.71 -10.74
C HIS A 17 0.37 5.52 -11.80
N ASP A 18 0.71 5.59 -13.06
CA ASP A 18 -0.15 5.36 -14.21
C ASP A 18 0.58 4.54 -15.28
N TRP A 19 -0.20 3.84 -16.11
CA TRP A 19 0.37 2.94 -17.11
C TRP A 19 1.16 3.68 -18.20
N SER A 20 0.75 4.89 -18.56
CA SER A 20 1.43 5.67 -19.60
C SER A 20 2.86 6.01 -19.19
N THR A 21 3.03 6.49 -17.97
CA THR A 21 4.34 6.80 -17.37
C THR A 21 5.20 5.54 -17.20
N VAL A 22 4.63 4.47 -16.64
CA VAL A 22 5.35 3.20 -16.46
C VAL A 22 5.83 2.66 -17.81
N ARG A 23 4.93 2.63 -18.82
CA ARG A 23 5.25 2.16 -20.17
C ARG A 23 6.34 2.99 -20.83
N ALA A 24 6.29 4.30 -20.70
CA ALA A 24 7.33 5.19 -21.27
C ALA A 24 8.69 4.88 -20.65
N ARG A 25 8.79 4.80 -19.33
CA ARG A 25 10.06 4.48 -18.65
C ARG A 25 10.59 3.09 -18.97
N LEU A 26 9.71 2.08 -19.10
CA LEU A 26 10.12 0.75 -19.53
C LEU A 26 10.70 0.74 -20.95
N LYS A 27 10.12 1.55 -21.86
CA LYS A 27 10.65 1.68 -23.24
C LYS A 27 11.98 2.43 -23.31
N GLU A 28 12.26 3.32 -22.36
CA GLU A 28 13.55 4.00 -22.23
C GLU A 28 14.65 3.10 -21.69
N GLU A 29 14.30 1.87 -21.27
CA GLU A 29 15.22 0.89 -20.65
C GLU A 29 15.98 1.43 -19.43
N ARG A 30 15.41 2.45 -18.78
CA ARG A 30 15.97 3.08 -17.59
C ARG A 30 15.40 2.45 -16.33
N ASN A 31 16.28 1.95 -15.48
CA ASN A 31 15.89 1.56 -14.15
C ASN A 31 15.75 2.81 -13.24
N VAL A 32 15.04 2.65 -12.13
CA VAL A 32 14.81 3.72 -11.13
C VAL A 32 15.52 3.41 -9.81
N VAL A 33 16.46 2.47 -9.84
CA VAL A 33 17.29 2.15 -8.68
C VAL A 33 18.27 3.28 -8.46
N GLN A 34 18.37 3.73 -7.21
CA GLN A 34 19.21 4.84 -6.80
C GLN A 34 19.87 4.55 -5.45
N TYR A 35 20.92 5.27 -5.14
CA TYR A 35 21.54 5.23 -3.83
C TYR A 35 20.64 5.95 -2.80
N LEU A 36 20.39 5.31 -1.68
CA LEU A 36 19.53 5.82 -0.61
C LEU A 36 20.39 6.27 0.58
N THR A 37 20.72 7.57 0.63
CA THR A 37 21.52 8.17 1.69
C THR A 37 20.93 7.97 3.09
N ALA A 38 19.60 7.83 3.19
CA ALA A 38 18.92 7.50 4.44
C ALA A 38 19.36 6.16 5.05
N TRP A 39 20.03 5.32 4.26
CA TRP A 39 20.53 4.01 4.71
C TRP A 39 22.01 4.03 5.11
N ASP A 40 22.69 5.17 5.01
CA ASP A 40 24.12 5.28 5.34
C ASP A 40 24.41 4.97 6.82
N GLY A 41 23.48 5.28 7.71
CA GLY A 41 23.61 5.02 9.15
C GLY A 41 23.45 3.57 9.59
N TYR A 42 23.11 2.65 8.66
CA TYR A 42 22.94 1.23 9.00
C TYR A 42 24.26 0.47 8.85
N GLU A 43 24.87 0.10 9.97
CA GLU A 43 26.04 -0.76 9.99
C GLU A 43 25.71 -2.15 9.46
N GLY A 44 26.64 -2.76 8.73
CA GLY A 44 26.48 -4.12 8.18
C GLY A 44 25.50 -4.24 7.01
N LEU A 45 24.93 -3.14 6.54
CA LEU A 45 24.06 -3.17 5.36
C LEU A 45 24.89 -3.35 4.09
N ASN A 46 24.69 -4.47 3.37
CA ASN A 46 25.49 -4.83 2.19
C ASN A 46 25.24 -3.93 0.99
N THR A 47 24.08 -3.33 0.88
CA THR A 47 23.75 -2.41 -0.23
C THR A 47 22.87 -1.27 0.27
N ARG A 48 23.07 -0.10 -0.33
CA ARG A 48 22.24 1.08 -0.11
C ARG A 48 21.47 1.47 -1.38
N MET A 49 21.36 0.52 -2.30
CA MET A 49 20.62 0.71 -3.55
C MET A 49 19.15 0.29 -3.36
N GLY A 50 18.23 1.13 -3.83
CA GLY A 50 16.81 0.84 -3.76
C GLY A 50 16.02 1.68 -4.76
N ALA A 51 14.77 1.30 -4.98
CA ALA A 51 13.84 1.99 -5.88
C ALA A 51 12.61 2.45 -5.07
N PRO A 52 12.67 3.60 -4.41
CA PRO A 52 11.54 4.10 -3.61
C PRO A 52 10.39 4.55 -4.51
N VAL A 53 9.18 4.26 -4.07
CA VAL A 53 7.98 4.86 -4.67
C VAL A 53 8.00 6.35 -4.35
N ALA A 54 7.93 7.19 -5.39
CA ALA A 54 7.86 8.64 -5.26
C ALA A 54 6.67 9.06 -4.37
N PRO A 55 6.74 10.21 -3.70
CA PRO A 55 5.58 10.79 -3.05
C PRO A 55 4.41 10.91 -4.04
N PHE A 56 3.21 10.60 -3.56
CA PHE A 56 1.98 10.71 -4.34
C PHE A 56 0.94 11.44 -3.51
N GLU A 57 0.11 12.19 -4.20
CA GLU A 57 -1.00 12.88 -3.57
C GLU A 57 -2.19 11.94 -3.38
N LEU A 58 -2.84 12.09 -2.24
CA LEU A 58 -4.07 11.38 -1.92
C LEU A 58 -5.26 12.31 -2.16
N PRO A 59 -6.33 11.83 -2.80
CA PRO A 59 -7.57 12.58 -2.92
C PRO A 59 -8.13 13.01 -1.55
N ALA A 60 -8.94 14.07 -1.50
CA ALA A 60 -9.45 14.65 -0.26
C ALA A 60 -10.26 13.68 0.62
N HIS A 61 -10.84 12.64 0.03
CA HIS A 61 -11.57 11.61 0.78
C HIS A 61 -10.66 10.68 1.60
N TYR A 62 -9.33 10.68 1.38
CA TYR A 62 -8.34 10.04 2.26
C TYR A 62 -8.09 10.89 3.51
N ASN A 63 -9.14 11.34 4.16
CA ASN A 63 -9.04 12.12 5.40
C ASN A 63 -8.52 11.27 6.57
N ARG A 64 -8.12 11.94 7.65
CA ARG A 64 -7.56 11.29 8.85
C ARG A 64 -8.47 10.20 9.44
N LYS A 65 -9.79 10.36 9.35
CA LYS A 65 -10.74 9.37 9.89
C LYS A 65 -10.71 8.09 9.06
N ALA A 66 -10.64 8.21 7.74
CA ALA A 66 -10.59 7.08 6.82
C ALA A 66 -9.26 6.31 6.87
N THR A 67 -8.15 7.02 7.14
CA THR A 67 -6.79 6.45 7.04
C THR A 67 -6.11 6.18 8.38
N ARG A 68 -6.78 6.43 9.53
CA ARG A 68 -6.15 6.34 10.86
C ARG A 68 -5.58 4.97 11.22
N SER A 69 -6.18 3.89 10.71
CA SER A 69 -5.73 2.50 10.90
C SER A 69 -4.63 2.10 9.92
N MET A 70 -4.44 2.88 8.85
CA MET A 70 -3.56 2.52 7.75
C MET A 70 -2.12 2.95 8.01
N GLY A 71 -1.18 2.02 7.81
CA GLY A 71 0.22 2.36 7.58
C GLY A 71 0.47 2.63 6.10
N ARG A 72 1.70 3.00 5.73
CA ARG A 72 2.06 3.30 4.34
C ARG A 72 1.68 2.18 3.36
N VAL A 73 1.90 0.93 3.74
CA VAL A 73 1.57 -0.24 2.89
C VAL A 73 0.07 -0.30 2.61
N ALA A 74 -0.77 -0.14 3.65
CA ALA A 74 -2.22 -0.15 3.49
C ALA A 74 -2.72 1.02 2.65
N VAL A 75 -2.19 2.24 2.88
CA VAL A 75 -2.53 3.42 2.07
C VAL A 75 -2.19 3.21 0.59
N MET A 76 -1.03 2.62 0.29
CA MET A 76 -0.65 2.29 -1.09
C MET A 76 -1.57 1.23 -1.69
N GLY A 77 -1.92 0.19 -0.91
CA GLY A 77 -2.85 -0.87 -1.33
C GLY A 77 -4.24 -0.31 -1.63
N VAL A 78 -4.77 0.52 -0.75
CA VAL A 78 -6.08 1.19 -0.94
C VAL A 78 -6.06 2.08 -2.17
N ARG A 79 -4.99 2.89 -2.35
CA ARG A 79 -4.89 3.77 -3.53
C ARG A 79 -4.74 3.00 -4.83
N ALA A 80 -3.95 1.94 -4.87
CA ALA A 80 -3.84 1.07 -6.04
C ALA A 80 -5.18 0.38 -6.37
N SER A 81 -5.91 -0.08 -5.34
CA SER A 81 -7.25 -0.65 -5.51
C SER A 81 -8.25 0.37 -6.05
N GLU A 82 -8.20 1.61 -5.57
CA GLU A 82 -9.04 2.69 -6.11
C GLU A 82 -8.79 2.93 -7.60
N LEU A 83 -7.52 3.00 -8.00
CA LEU A 83 -7.15 3.16 -9.42
C LEU A 83 -7.64 1.99 -10.27
N ALA A 84 -7.55 0.76 -9.76
CA ALA A 84 -8.06 -0.42 -10.44
C ALA A 84 -9.60 -0.41 -10.55
N LEU A 85 -10.30 0.05 -9.51
CA LEU A 85 -11.76 0.18 -9.52
C LEU A 85 -12.22 1.29 -10.49
N ILE A 86 -11.46 2.38 -10.59
CA ILE A 86 -11.72 3.44 -11.59
C ILE A 86 -11.55 2.88 -13.00
N ASP A 87 -10.45 2.19 -13.26
CA ASP A 87 -10.14 1.62 -14.58
C ASP A 87 -11.17 0.56 -14.99
N ALA A 88 -11.68 -0.22 -14.04
CA ALA A 88 -12.75 -1.19 -14.24
C ALA A 88 -14.16 -0.58 -14.38
N GLY A 89 -14.33 0.72 -14.10
CA GLY A 89 -15.64 1.36 -14.02
C GLY A 89 -16.50 0.90 -12.84
N LEU A 90 -15.88 0.41 -11.77
CA LEU A 90 -16.56 -0.15 -10.60
C LEU A 90 -16.49 0.74 -9.35
N LEU A 91 -15.80 1.87 -9.39
CA LEU A 91 -15.74 2.75 -8.23
C LEU A 91 -17.12 3.33 -7.93
N GLY A 92 -17.64 3.01 -6.72
CA GLY A 92 -18.99 3.40 -6.32
C GLY A 92 -20.12 2.50 -6.86
N ASP A 93 -19.79 1.42 -7.56
CA ASP A 93 -20.79 0.47 -8.06
C ASP A 93 -21.41 -0.33 -6.89
N PRO A 94 -22.74 -0.60 -6.88
CA PRO A 94 -23.40 -1.45 -5.89
C PRO A 94 -22.82 -2.87 -5.78
N LEU A 95 -22.11 -3.34 -6.79
CA LEU A 95 -21.40 -4.63 -6.76
C LEU A 95 -20.42 -4.72 -5.58
N LEU A 96 -19.80 -3.61 -5.17
CA LEU A 96 -18.84 -3.57 -4.07
C LEU A 96 -19.43 -4.10 -2.77
N SER A 97 -20.68 -3.75 -2.46
CA SER A 97 -21.39 -4.14 -1.25
C SER A 97 -22.37 -5.31 -1.44
N SER A 98 -22.33 -5.98 -2.59
CA SER A 98 -23.29 -7.06 -2.93
C SER A 98 -22.95 -8.44 -2.35
N GLY A 99 -21.79 -8.59 -1.71
CA GLY A 99 -21.26 -9.91 -1.31
C GLY A 99 -20.67 -10.74 -2.46
N ARG A 100 -20.62 -10.18 -3.68
CA ARG A 100 -20.11 -10.89 -4.87
C ARG A 100 -18.68 -10.49 -5.24
N LEU A 101 -18.16 -9.41 -4.66
CA LEU A 101 -16.80 -8.95 -4.84
C LEU A 101 -16.01 -9.20 -3.56
N GLY A 102 -14.94 -9.95 -3.65
CA GLY A 102 -14.00 -10.22 -2.56
C GLY A 102 -12.65 -9.58 -2.78
N ILE A 103 -11.81 -9.65 -1.75
CA ILE A 103 -10.44 -9.12 -1.77
C ILE A 103 -9.47 -10.27 -1.57
N SER A 104 -8.48 -10.34 -2.47
CA SER A 104 -7.30 -11.17 -2.28
C SER A 104 -6.08 -10.26 -2.30
N TYR A 105 -5.42 -10.12 -1.16
CA TYR A 105 -4.27 -9.24 -0.98
C TYR A 105 -3.14 -9.96 -0.25
N GLY A 106 -1.93 -9.80 -0.73
CA GLY A 106 -0.73 -10.34 -0.12
C GLY A 106 0.29 -9.25 0.21
N SER A 107 0.86 -9.32 1.39
CA SER A 107 2.01 -8.53 1.80
C SER A 107 2.85 -9.34 2.77
N SER A 108 4.16 -9.29 2.62
CA SER A 108 5.09 -9.97 3.56
C SER A 108 5.24 -9.21 4.87
N VAL A 109 4.98 -7.90 4.88
CA VAL A 109 5.17 -7.02 6.07
C VAL A 109 4.06 -5.99 6.11
N GLY A 110 3.71 -5.54 7.33
CA GLY A 110 2.90 -4.36 7.55
C GLY A 110 3.73 -3.06 7.41
N SER A 111 3.33 -2.01 8.12
CA SER A 111 4.07 -0.74 8.12
C SER A 111 5.41 -0.88 8.87
N PRO A 112 6.57 -0.62 8.22
CA PRO A 112 7.87 -0.65 8.89
C PRO A 112 7.95 0.29 10.09
N ALA A 113 7.33 1.47 10.02
CA ALA A 113 7.29 2.41 11.15
C ALA A 113 6.60 1.79 12.38
N ALA A 114 5.44 1.15 12.20
CA ALA A 114 4.72 0.49 13.28
C ALA A 114 5.49 -0.72 13.86
N ILE A 115 6.22 -1.44 13.01
CA ILE A 115 7.13 -2.52 13.45
C ILE A 115 8.27 -1.93 14.29
N GLY A 116 8.83 -0.79 13.88
CA GLY A 116 9.84 -0.06 14.63
C GLY A 116 9.35 0.39 16.00
N ASP A 117 8.14 0.97 16.09
CA ASP A 117 7.52 1.36 17.36
C ASP A 117 7.36 0.15 18.29
N PHE A 118 6.91 -0.99 17.75
CA PHE A 118 6.76 -2.22 18.51
C PHE A 118 8.14 -2.79 18.95
N GLY A 119 9.13 -2.73 18.08
CA GLY A 119 10.51 -3.10 18.40
C GLY A 119 11.09 -2.24 19.54
N ASN A 120 10.86 -0.94 19.50
CA ASN A 120 11.25 0.00 20.55
C ASN A 120 10.56 -0.32 21.89
N MET A 121 9.27 -0.67 21.86
CA MET A 121 8.54 -1.09 23.06
C MET A 121 9.23 -2.28 23.74
N ILE A 122 9.60 -3.29 22.96
CA ILE A 122 10.27 -4.50 23.50
C ILE A 122 11.66 -4.17 24.03
N SER A 123 12.46 -3.43 23.25
CA SER A 123 13.88 -3.16 23.55
C SER A 123 14.05 -2.19 24.71
N HIS A 124 13.21 -1.17 24.80
CA HIS A 124 13.31 -0.12 25.82
C HIS A 124 12.29 -0.28 26.95
N LYS A 125 11.44 -1.32 26.90
CA LYS A 125 10.38 -1.60 27.90
C LYS A 125 9.47 -0.39 28.17
N THR A 126 9.12 0.36 27.11
CA THR A 126 8.24 1.51 27.17
C THR A 126 7.07 1.33 26.19
N THR A 127 5.90 1.81 26.58
CA THR A 127 4.71 1.84 25.69
C THR A 127 4.50 3.20 25.06
N GLU A 128 5.45 4.12 25.21
CA GLU A 128 5.39 5.44 24.60
C GLU A 128 5.30 5.32 23.09
N GLY A 129 4.36 6.03 22.48
CA GLY A 129 4.08 5.99 21.03
C GLY A 129 3.21 4.81 20.57
N ILE A 130 2.96 3.81 21.44
CA ILE A 130 2.13 2.65 21.11
C ILE A 130 0.65 3.00 21.23
N THR A 131 -0.11 2.63 20.22
CA THR A 131 -1.57 2.78 20.17
C THR A 131 -2.20 1.48 19.63
N ALA A 132 -3.51 1.33 19.78
CA ALA A 132 -4.23 0.21 19.14
C ALA A 132 -4.00 0.18 17.62
N ASN A 133 -3.85 1.35 16.99
CA ASN A 133 -3.55 1.45 15.55
C ASN A 133 -2.13 0.97 15.21
N THR A 134 -1.16 1.06 16.13
CA THR A 134 0.19 0.54 15.90
C THR A 134 0.15 -0.97 15.65
N TYR A 135 -0.63 -1.70 16.46
CA TYR A 135 -0.81 -3.14 16.28
C TYR A 135 -1.45 -3.47 14.91
N ILE A 136 -2.51 -2.75 14.55
CA ILE A 136 -3.19 -2.95 13.26
C ILE A 136 -2.22 -2.69 12.08
N LYS A 137 -1.50 -1.58 12.13
CA LYS A 137 -0.56 -1.18 11.07
C LYS A 137 0.64 -2.13 10.91
N MET A 138 1.02 -2.83 11.97
CA MET A 138 2.14 -3.75 11.97
C MET A 138 1.85 -5.03 11.17
N MET A 139 0.59 -5.47 11.15
CA MET A 139 0.21 -6.74 10.53
C MET A 139 0.00 -6.58 9.02
N SER A 140 0.55 -7.49 8.23
CA SER A 140 0.46 -7.46 6.77
C SER A 140 -0.97 -7.68 6.25
N HIS A 141 -1.73 -8.56 6.86
CA HIS A 141 -3.07 -8.94 6.42
C HIS A 141 -4.14 -7.85 6.66
N THR A 142 -3.88 -6.88 7.54
CA THR A 142 -4.82 -5.79 7.80
C THR A 142 -4.99 -4.86 6.61
N ALA A 143 -4.05 -4.81 5.68
CA ALA A 143 -4.22 -4.05 4.45
C ALA A 143 -5.41 -4.53 3.61
N ALA A 144 -5.70 -5.83 3.57
CA ALA A 144 -6.92 -6.36 2.93
C ALA A 144 -8.19 -5.84 3.62
N VAL A 145 -8.18 -5.80 4.96
CA VAL A 145 -9.29 -5.28 5.76
C VAL A 145 -9.47 -3.78 5.50
N ASP A 146 -8.38 -3.01 5.47
CA ASP A 146 -8.43 -1.57 5.17
C ASP A 146 -9.03 -1.30 3.77
N ILE A 147 -8.69 -2.11 2.75
CA ILE A 147 -9.29 -2.02 1.42
C ILE A 147 -10.80 -2.31 1.51
N GLY A 148 -11.20 -3.40 2.17
CA GLY A 148 -12.61 -3.77 2.31
C GLY A 148 -13.44 -2.70 3.00
N VAL A 149 -12.96 -2.19 4.13
CA VAL A 149 -13.63 -1.14 4.89
C VAL A 149 -13.71 0.18 4.12
N PHE A 150 -12.63 0.55 3.41
CA PHE A 150 -12.57 1.81 2.67
C PHE A 150 -13.58 1.87 1.52
N PHE A 151 -13.73 0.78 0.78
CA PHE A 151 -14.65 0.70 -0.39
C PHE A 151 -15.99 0.06 -0.06
N GLY A 152 -16.23 -0.39 1.17
CA GLY A 152 -17.47 -1.07 1.55
C GLY A 152 -17.64 -2.44 0.88
N ILE A 153 -16.55 -3.17 0.65
CA ILE A 153 -16.58 -4.50 0.03
C ILE A 153 -17.00 -5.53 1.07
N THR A 154 -18.01 -6.35 0.76
CA THR A 154 -18.66 -7.28 1.70
C THR A 154 -18.60 -8.75 1.29
N GLY A 155 -17.87 -9.11 0.24
CA GLY A 155 -17.68 -10.50 -0.20
C GLY A 155 -16.42 -11.16 0.33
#